data_e8c145c4a501b961c4ded62a42c59552
#
_entry.id   e8c145c4a501b961c4ded62a42c59552
#
_cell.length_a   1.000
_cell.length_b   1.000
_cell.length_c   1.000
_cell.angle_alpha   90.00
_cell.angle_beta   90.00
_cell.angle_gamma   90.00
#
_symmetry.space_group_name_H-M   'P 1'
#
loop_
_entity.id
_entity.type
_entity.pdbx_description
1 polymer ?
#
loop_
_entity_poly.entity_id
_entity_poly.type
_entity_poly.pdbx_seq_one_letter_code
_entity_poly.pdbx_strand_id
1 'polypeptide(L)'
;MSGKRTLRGLIGLWGLVIALLAGCIRDEFAPCPPLSIRLVVADKNYINVKAANRLGLEEIRSEELPFASYVSSLQYRLTDAATGQVIVEQALQAVEGEGESVTIPVPEEIPFGRYVLTAWGNLSDEAEQLGDDFERLRLHPDHKAGADVYLASDTLVYNEADYTYSLGMKRVKGKLIVQVEELPDAFRYSVKEISAITGQGDHRFGYADSLSFRIPTLWPEPGRIATKTLLAPSTGPVESLFRIRFYAGENADYDNWIAPEDVSITMRRNELTVLRYIYDPCCCRFAIYVLINDNWELLHALEID
;
A
#
# COMPACT_ATOMS: atom_id res chain seq x y z
N MET A 1 49.47 0.59 82.71
CA MET A 1 48.98 -0.42 81.72
C MET A 1 47.59 -0.08 81.26
N SER A 2 47.42 1.00 80.49
CA SER A 2 46.02 1.39 80.02
C SER A 2 45.96 1.92 78.60
N GLY A 3 46.95 1.69 77.76
CA GLY A 3 46.95 2.23 76.39
C GLY A 3 46.64 1.28 75.22
N LYS A 4 46.53 -0.03 75.48
CA LYS A 4 46.39 -1.03 74.41
C LYS A 4 44.92 -1.44 74.10
N ARG A 5 43.91 -1.09 74.94
CA ARG A 5 42.52 -1.46 74.75
C ARG A 5 41.70 -0.48 73.85
N THR A 6 42.07 0.80 73.90
CA THR A 6 41.43 1.86 73.08
C THR A 6 41.78 1.77 71.61
N LEU A 7 43.00 1.35 71.28
CA LEU A 7 43.40 1.26 69.84
C LEU A 7 42.72 0.12 69.09
N ARG A 8 42.37 -1.00 69.75
CA ARG A 8 41.65 -2.13 69.18
C ARG A 8 40.17 -1.81 68.86
N GLY A 9 39.52 -0.96 69.67
CA GLY A 9 38.18 -0.52 69.47
C GLY A 9 38.03 0.45 68.29
N LEU A 10 39.01 1.33 68.08
CA LEU A 10 39.04 2.29 66.98
C LEU A 10 39.26 1.60 65.64
N ILE A 11 40.12 0.59 65.57
CA ILE A 11 40.37 -0.19 64.32
C ILE A 11 39.12 -1.01 63.90
N GLY A 12 38.41 -1.58 64.91
CA GLY A 12 37.13 -2.30 64.65
C GLY A 12 36.03 -1.39 64.14
N LEU A 13 35.93 -0.17 64.62
CA LEU A 13 34.92 0.82 64.19
C LEU A 13 35.17 1.32 62.75
N TRP A 14 36.44 1.57 62.40
CA TRP A 14 36.85 1.95 61.05
C TRP A 14 36.66 0.83 60.07
N GLY A 15 36.87 -0.42 60.40
CA GLY A 15 36.61 -1.60 59.56
C GLY A 15 35.11 -1.76 59.28
N LEU A 16 34.23 -1.49 60.27
CA LEU A 16 32.79 -1.56 60.09
C LEU A 16 32.25 -0.43 59.21
N VAL A 17 32.79 0.78 59.33
CA VAL A 17 32.39 1.92 58.47
C VAL A 17 32.83 1.71 57.03
N ILE A 18 34.02 1.15 56.78
CA ILE A 18 34.48 0.83 55.42
C ILE A 18 33.65 -0.32 54.81
N ALA A 19 33.22 -1.30 55.59
CA ALA A 19 32.34 -2.38 55.11
C ALA A 19 30.93 -1.88 54.77
N LEU A 20 30.42 -0.86 55.47
CA LEU A 20 29.14 -0.24 55.16
C LEU A 20 29.21 0.69 53.92
N LEU A 21 30.36 1.25 53.60
CA LEU A 21 30.58 2.06 52.39
C LEU A 21 30.89 1.20 51.14
N ALA A 22 31.23 -0.08 51.31
CA ALA A 22 31.43 -1.03 50.21
C ALA A 22 30.15 -1.74 49.78
N GLY A 23 28.99 -1.37 50.32
CA GLY A 23 27.68 -1.64 49.73
C GLY A 23 27.62 -0.89 48.42
N CYS A 24 28.19 -1.48 47.35
CA CYS A 24 27.88 -1.03 45.98
C CYS A 24 26.40 -1.01 45.86
N ILE A 25 25.82 0.16 45.79
CA ILE A 25 24.54 0.37 45.13
C ILE A 25 24.81 -0.09 43.70
N ARG A 26 24.63 -1.35 43.39
CA ARG A 26 24.35 -1.78 42.03
C ARG A 26 22.97 -1.23 41.77
N ASP A 27 22.94 0.00 41.26
CA ASP A 27 21.78 0.42 40.47
C ASP A 27 21.74 -0.57 39.31
N GLU A 28 20.99 -1.65 39.47
CA GLU A 28 20.57 -2.47 38.37
C GLU A 28 19.64 -1.54 37.56
N PHE A 29 20.22 -0.78 36.64
CA PHE A 29 19.43 -0.06 35.65
C PHE A 29 18.54 -1.09 35.02
N ALA A 30 17.24 -0.88 35.13
CA ALA A 30 16.30 -1.72 34.42
C ALA A 30 16.76 -1.78 32.96
N PRO A 31 16.81 -2.98 32.35
CA PRO A 31 17.23 -3.08 30.96
C PRO A 31 16.31 -2.22 30.12
N CYS A 32 16.88 -1.52 29.15
CA CYS A 32 16.09 -0.73 28.20
C CYS A 32 14.96 -1.59 27.64
N PRO A 33 13.69 -1.14 27.67
CA PRO A 33 12.61 -1.91 27.10
C PRO A 33 12.87 -2.13 25.59
N PRO A 34 12.76 -3.36 25.07
CA PRO A 34 13.05 -3.65 23.66
C PRO A 34 12.10 -2.89 22.74
N LEU A 35 12.63 -2.36 21.64
CA LEU A 35 11.80 -1.74 20.59
C LEU A 35 10.87 -2.79 19.98
N SER A 36 9.57 -2.54 20.06
CA SER A 36 8.52 -3.37 19.50
C SER A 36 7.79 -2.65 18.37
N ILE A 37 7.80 -3.22 17.18
CA ILE A 37 7.17 -2.66 16.01
C ILE A 37 6.14 -3.64 15.47
N ARG A 38 4.90 -3.18 15.30
CA ARG A 38 3.80 -3.96 14.73
C ARG A 38 3.27 -3.28 13.47
N LEU A 39 3.07 -4.07 12.43
CA LEU A 39 2.36 -3.66 11.22
C LEU A 39 0.91 -4.11 11.29
N VAL A 40 -0.02 -3.23 10.96
CA VAL A 40 -1.46 -3.49 10.80
C VAL A 40 -1.90 -3.00 9.42
N VAL A 41 -3.02 -3.51 8.90
CA VAL A 41 -3.57 -3.00 7.63
C VAL A 41 -4.51 -1.84 7.92
N ALA A 42 -4.17 -0.63 7.46
CA ALA A 42 -5.00 0.55 7.61
C ALA A 42 -6.06 0.67 6.51
N ASP A 43 -5.69 0.38 5.26
CA ASP A 43 -6.58 0.46 4.11
C ASP A 43 -7.17 -0.92 3.78
N LYS A 44 -8.02 -1.46 4.65
CA LYS A 44 -8.68 -2.76 4.46
C LYS A 44 -9.69 -2.74 3.32
N ASN A 45 -10.36 -1.61 3.14
CA ASN A 45 -11.32 -1.35 2.07
C ASN A 45 -10.97 -0.07 1.31
N TYR A 46 -11.46 0.06 0.08
CA TYR A 46 -11.39 1.32 -0.65
C TYR A 46 -12.29 2.37 0.02
N ILE A 47 -11.91 3.64 -0.02
CA ILE A 47 -12.62 4.74 0.67
C ILE A 47 -14.09 4.79 0.26
N ASN A 48 -14.40 4.58 -1.03
CA ASN A 48 -15.75 4.65 -1.60
C ASN A 48 -16.32 3.27 -1.95
N VAL A 49 -15.88 2.19 -1.31
CA VAL A 49 -16.31 0.82 -1.60
C VAL A 49 -17.82 0.59 -1.43
N LYS A 50 -18.47 1.31 -0.51
CA LYS A 50 -19.90 1.13 -0.22
C LYS A 50 -20.79 1.37 -1.42
N ALA A 51 -20.46 2.37 -2.24
CA ALA A 51 -21.16 2.67 -3.47
C ALA A 51 -21.03 1.53 -4.49
N ALA A 52 -19.81 1.09 -4.77
CA ALA A 52 -19.53 0.00 -5.69
C ALA A 52 -20.11 -1.34 -5.20
N ASN A 53 -20.12 -1.58 -3.90
CA ASN A 53 -20.71 -2.79 -3.30
C ASN A 53 -22.24 -2.86 -3.53
N ARG A 54 -22.95 -1.75 -3.33
CA ARG A 54 -24.40 -1.69 -3.61
C ARG A 54 -24.76 -2.05 -5.07
N LEU A 55 -23.83 -1.82 -5.97
CA LEU A 55 -23.97 -2.16 -7.40
C LEU A 55 -23.42 -3.56 -7.74
N GLY A 56 -22.93 -4.30 -6.75
CA GLY A 56 -22.30 -5.61 -6.95
C GLY A 56 -20.96 -5.57 -7.70
N LEU A 57 -20.29 -4.41 -7.75
CA LEU A 57 -19.06 -4.20 -8.50
C LEU A 57 -17.81 -4.49 -7.66
N GLU A 58 -17.86 -4.26 -6.36
CA GLU A 58 -16.76 -4.54 -5.44
C GLU A 58 -17.31 -5.02 -4.09
N GLU A 59 -16.63 -5.97 -3.46
CA GLU A 59 -17.04 -6.52 -2.15
C GLU A 59 -16.42 -5.71 -1.00
N ILE A 60 -17.19 -5.52 0.06
CA ILE A 60 -16.68 -5.01 1.33
C ILE A 60 -16.02 -6.17 2.08
N ARG A 61 -14.73 -6.05 2.35
CA ARG A 61 -13.97 -7.02 3.15
C ARG A 61 -14.23 -6.80 4.64
N SER A 62 -14.32 -7.90 5.41
CA SER A 62 -14.47 -7.82 6.86
C SER A 62 -13.24 -7.17 7.50
N GLU A 63 -13.45 -6.30 8.48
CA GLU A 63 -12.37 -5.65 9.24
C GLU A 63 -11.57 -6.65 10.11
N GLU A 64 -12.10 -7.84 10.36
CA GLU A 64 -11.52 -8.90 11.21
C GLU A 64 -10.67 -9.91 10.44
N LEU A 65 -10.50 -9.72 9.11
CA LEU A 65 -9.67 -10.64 8.33
C LEU A 65 -8.20 -10.55 8.77
N PRO A 66 -7.47 -11.68 8.73
CA PRO A 66 -6.03 -11.73 9.01
C PRO A 66 -5.23 -10.75 8.14
N PHE A 67 -4.11 -10.28 8.66
CA PHE A 67 -3.18 -9.42 7.91
C PHE A 67 -2.81 -10.02 6.54
N ALA A 68 -2.52 -11.33 6.50
CA ALA A 68 -2.17 -12.07 5.29
C ALA A 68 -3.26 -12.04 4.20
N SER A 69 -4.53 -11.82 4.57
CA SER A 69 -5.63 -11.67 3.60
C SER A 69 -5.53 -10.39 2.76
N TYR A 70 -4.79 -9.39 3.21
CA TYR A 70 -4.56 -8.13 2.53
C TYR A 70 -3.15 -8.02 2.00
N VAL A 71 -2.18 -8.42 2.82
CA VAL A 71 -0.74 -8.34 2.55
C VAL A 71 -0.17 -9.75 2.64
N SER A 72 -0.10 -10.42 1.50
CA SER A 72 0.36 -11.82 1.39
C SER A 72 1.88 -11.97 1.32
N SER A 73 2.59 -10.90 0.98
CA SER A 73 4.05 -10.85 1.00
C SER A 73 4.54 -9.54 1.60
N LEU A 74 5.68 -9.56 2.26
CA LEU A 74 6.24 -8.42 2.97
C LEU A 74 7.74 -8.34 2.77
N GLN A 75 8.24 -7.12 2.53
CA GLN A 75 9.64 -6.76 2.53
C GLN A 75 9.81 -5.47 3.34
N TYR A 76 10.81 -5.40 4.22
CA TYR A 76 11.00 -4.21 5.06
C TYR A 76 12.46 -3.93 5.38
N ARG A 77 12.74 -2.66 5.72
CA ARG A 77 14.04 -2.17 6.16
C ARG A 77 13.86 -1.19 7.32
N LEU A 78 14.64 -1.37 8.38
CA LEU A 78 14.78 -0.43 9.49
C LEU A 78 16.16 0.19 9.42
N THR A 79 16.25 1.51 9.34
CA THR A 79 17.51 2.25 9.25
C THR A 79 17.65 3.25 10.40
N ASP A 80 18.87 3.46 10.88
CA ASP A 80 19.17 4.58 11.76
C ASP A 80 19.05 5.90 10.99
N ALA A 81 18.19 6.80 11.45
CA ALA A 81 17.87 8.05 10.76
C ALA A 81 19.03 9.06 10.71
N ALA A 82 20.01 8.94 11.62
CA ALA A 82 21.15 9.85 11.70
C ALA A 82 22.30 9.40 10.81
N THR A 83 22.56 8.09 10.76
CA THR A 83 23.72 7.50 10.06
C THR A 83 23.35 6.89 8.70
N GLY A 84 22.08 6.55 8.48
CA GLY A 84 21.63 5.77 7.34
C GLY A 84 21.99 4.28 7.42
N GLN A 85 22.55 3.84 8.56
CA GLN A 85 22.91 2.44 8.75
C GLN A 85 21.67 1.56 8.77
N VAL A 86 21.68 0.47 8.00
CA VAL A 86 20.65 -0.55 8.04
C VAL A 86 20.80 -1.38 9.31
N ILE A 87 19.77 -1.39 10.15
CA ILE A 87 19.69 -2.15 11.39
C ILE A 87 19.07 -3.52 11.14
N VAL A 88 17.96 -3.54 10.38
CA VAL A 88 17.26 -4.76 9.97
C VAL A 88 16.87 -4.61 8.52
N GLU A 89 17.07 -5.65 7.76
CA GLU A 89 16.52 -5.78 6.41
C GLU A 89 15.96 -7.19 6.23
N GLN A 90 14.73 -7.27 5.76
CA GLN A 90 14.07 -8.50 5.42
C GLN A 90 13.78 -8.49 3.93
N ALA A 91 14.34 -9.44 3.22
CA ALA A 91 13.97 -9.70 1.82
C ALA A 91 12.50 -10.13 1.71
N LEU A 92 11.95 -10.06 0.51
CA LEU A 92 10.57 -10.44 0.24
C LEU A 92 10.28 -11.86 0.76
N GLN A 93 9.28 -11.98 1.61
CA GLN A 93 8.82 -13.22 2.18
C GLN A 93 7.28 -13.31 2.20
N ALA A 94 6.75 -14.52 2.14
CA ALA A 94 5.33 -14.75 2.35
C ALA A 94 4.94 -14.42 3.80
N VAL A 95 3.77 -13.83 3.97
CA VAL A 95 3.18 -13.58 5.29
C VAL A 95 2.25 -14.75 5.62
N GLU A 96 2.51 -15.40 6.73
CA GLU A 96 1.73 -16.53 7.23
C GLU A 96 1.04 -16.18 8.56
N GLY A 97 -0.04 -16.91 8.88
CA GLY A 97 -0.76 -16.82 10.15
C GLY A 97 -2.10 -16.11 10.08
N GLU A 98 -2.86 -16.29 11.16
CA GLU A 98 -4.26 -15.82 11.32
C GLU A 98 -4.35 -14.49 12.10
N GLY A 99 -3.20 -13.87 12.40
CA GLY A 99 -3.14 -12.61 13.16
C GLY A 99 -3.55 -11.40 12.33
N GLU A 100 -4.17 -10.41 12.97
CA GLU A 100 -4.51 -9.11 12.33
C GLU A 100 -3.30 -8.19 12.16
N SER A 101 -2.13 -8.59 12.65
CA SER A 101 -0.89 -7.81 12.61
C SER A 101 0.33 -8.69 12.48
N VAL A 102 1.43 -8.11 11.98
CA VAL A 102 2.76 -8.74 11.91
C VAL A 102 3.73 -7.94 12.77
N THR A 103 4.49 -8.64 13.63
CA THR A 103 5.56 -8.02 14.43
C THR A 103 6.87 -8.07 13.63
N ILE A 104 7.54 -6.92 13.53
CA ILE A 104 8.86 -6.81 12.94
C ILE A 104 9.90 -7.25 13.98
N PRO A 105 10.71 -8.27 13.72
CA PRO A 105 11.80 -8.65 14.62
C PRO A 105 12.87 -7.55 14.60
N VAL A 106 13.15 -6.99 15.78
CA VAL A 106 14.20 -6.00 15.99
C VAL A 106 15.23 -6.58 16.94
N PRO A 107 16.55 -6.38 16.74
CA PRO A 107 17.58 -6.80 17.69
C PRO A 107 17.33 -6.20 19.08
N GLU A 108 17.57 -6.98 20.14
CA GLU A 108 17.33 -6.54 21.53
C GLU A 108 18.25 -5.40 21.97
N GLU A 109 19.44 -5.29 21.38
CA GLU A 109 20.49 -4.36 21.79
C GLU A 109 20.69 -3.19 20.81
N ILE A 110 19.60 -2.54 20.38
CA ILE A 110 19.73 -1.31 19.61
C ILE A 110 19.73 -0.09 20.55
N PRO A 111 20.56 0.95 20.32
CA PRO A 111 20.59 2.14 21.14
C PRO A 111 19.29 2.96 21.02
N PHE A 112 18.98 3.75 22.03
CA PHE A 112 17.96 4.78 21.90
C PHE A 112 18.32 5.75 20.79
N GLY A 113 17.34 6.13 19.96
CA GLY A 113 17.58 6.96 18.79
C GLY A 113 16.38 7.12 17.89
N ARG A 114 16.64 7.62 16.70
CA ARG A 114 15.61 7.79 15.65
C ARG A 114 15.86 6.76 14.56
N TYR A 115 14.81 6.04 14.19
CA TYR A 115 14.86 5.00 13.17
C TYR A 115 13.77 5.24 12.14
N VAL A 116 14.06 4.92 10.89
CA VAL A 116 13.06 4.93 9.80
C VAL A 116 12.75 3.49 9.45
N LEU A 117 11.47 3.12 9.61
CA LEU A 117 10.95 1.88 9.07
C LEU A 117 10.28 2.15 7.72
N THR A 118 10.64 1.37 6.71
CA THR A 118 9.91 1.29 5.45
C THR A 118 9.55 -0.16 5.18
N ALA A 119 8.26 -0.43 4.96
CA ALA A 119 7.74 -1.78 4.70
C ALA A 119 6.82 -1.75 3.47
N TRP A 120 7.13 -2.62 2.50
CA TRP A 120 6.36 -2.80 1.27
C TRP A 120 5.65 -4.15 1.30
N GLY A 121 4.37 -4.17 0.94
CA GLY A 121 3.55 -5.37 0.89
C GLY A 121 3.06 -5.69 -0.51
N ASN A 122 2.88 -6.97 -0.79
CA ASN A 122 2.40 -7.51 -2.07
C ASN A 122 3.30 -7.16 -3.26
N LEU A 123 4.61 -7.06 -3.05
CA LEU A 123 5.54 -7.00 -4.18
C LEU A 123 5.53 -8.33 -4.92
N SER A 124 5.65 -8.30 -6.24
CA SER A 124 5.90 -9.52 -7.03
C SER A 124 7.38 -9.91 -6.90
N ASP A 125 7.68 -11.19 -7.14
CA ASP A 125 9.05 -11.75 -7.14
C ASP A 125 9.96 -11.14 -8.23
N GLU A 126 9.44 -10.28 -9.10
CA GLU A 126 10.21 -9.57 -10.10
C GLU A 126 11.09 -8.52 -9.39
N ALA A 127 12.36 -8.89 -9.19
CA ALA A 127 13.39 -8.13 -8.45
C ALA A 127 13.60 -6.67 -8.94
N GLU A 128 12.97 -6.30 -10.03
CA GLU A 128 13.09 -4.97 -10.65
C GLU A 128 12.09 -3.93 -10.14
N GLN A 129 11.17 -4.29 -9.22
CA GLN A 129 10.14 -3.36 -8.76
C GLN A 129 10.66 -2.33 -7.76
N LEU A 130 11.47 -2.78 -6.81
CA LEU A 130 12.03 -1.93 -5.77
C LEU A 130 13.43 -1.45 -6.17
N GLY A 131 13.68 -0.14 -6.08
CA GLY A 131 15.02 0.43 -6.33
C GLY A 131 16.04 0.02 -5.26
N ASP A 132 17.33 0.13 -5.56
CA ASP A 132 18.43 -0.19 -4.65
C ASP A 132 18.40 0.61 -3.33
N ASP A 133 17.79 1.80 -3.39
CA ASP A 133 17.60 2.68 -2.23
C ASP A 133 16.48 2.22 -1.28
N PHE A 134 15.68 1.21 -1.64
CA PHE A 134 14.51 0.73 -0.90
C PHE A 134 13.39 1.78 -0.73
N GLU A 135 13.57 2.97 -1.24
CA GLU A 135 12.69 4.11 -1.06
C GLU A 135 11.70 4.27 -2.20
N ARG A 136 12.03 3.74 -3.39
CA ARG A 136 11.25 3.91 -4.62
C ARG A 136 10.84 2.58 -5.20
N LEU A 137 9.59 2.53 -5.66
CA LEU A 137 8.98 1.35 -6.26
C LEU A 137 8.48 1.67 -7.66
N ARG A 138 8.80 0.83 -8.64
CA ARG A 138 8.09 0.81 -9.92
C ARG A 138 6.70 0.22 -9.72
N LEU A 139 5.67 1.01 -9.95
CA LEU A 139 4.29 0.63 -9.68
C LEU A 139 3.67 -0.24 -10.79
N HIS A 140 4.22 -0.14 -11.98
CA HIS A 140 3.69 -0.77 -13.18
C HIS A 140 4.80 -1.38 -14.04
N PRO A 141 5.45 -2.46 -13.56
CA PRO A 141 6.44 -3.15 -14.37
C PRO A 141 5.80 -3.67 -15.67
N ASP A 142 6.53 -3.59 -16.78
CA ASP A 142 6.08 -3.99 -18.11
C ASP A 142 4.76 -3.35 -18.56
N HIS A 143 4.44 -2.16 -18.07
CA HIS A 143 3.18 -1.46 -18.34
C HIS A 143 1.93 -2.30 -18.00
N LYS A 144 2.02 -3.13 -16.94
CA LYS A 144 0.89 -3.95 -16.43
C LYS A 144 0.28 -3.35 -15.17
N ALA A 145 -0.94 -3.75 -14.86
CA ALA A 145 -1.64 -3.34 -13.63
C ALA A 145 -0.86 -3.73 -12.36
N GLY A 146 -0.22 -4.91 -12.36
CA GLY A 146 0.56 -5.42 -11.22
C GLY A 146 -0.30 -5.74 -9.99
N ALA A 147 0.36 -5.85 -8.84
CA ALA A 147 -0.26 -6.22 -7.57
C ALA A 147 -0.91 -5.02 -6.83
N ASP A 148 -1.78 -5.31 -5.85
CA ASP A 148 -2.34 -4.35 -4.90
C ASP A 148 -1.30 -4.03 -3.81
N VAL A 149 -0.37 -3.14 -4.12
CA VAL A 149 0.77 -2.80 -3.28
C VAL A 149 0.35 -2.00 -2.06
N TYR A 150 0.94 -2.36 -0.90
CA TYR A 150 0.79 -1.65 0.37
C TYR A 150 2.13 -1.09 0.83
N LEU A 151 2.08 0.01 1.56
CA LEU A 151 3.25 0.70 2.13
C LEU A 151 2.96 1.15 3.55
N ALA A 152 3.91 0.92 4.45
CA ALA A 152 4.04 1.63 5.72
C ALA A 152 5.44 2.24 5.81
N SER A 153 5.53 3.53 6.10
CA SER A 153 6.81 4.19 6.38
C SER A 153 6.62 5.27 7.43
N ASP A 154 7.49 5.26 8.44
CA ASP A 154 7.46 6.27 9.51
C ASP A 154 8.83 6.38 10.20
N THR A 155 9.03 7.50 10.87
CA THR A 155 10.19 7.75 11.72
C THR A 155 9.83 7.49 13.18
N LEU A 156 10.49 6.51 13.79
CA LEU A 156 10.30 6.06 15.15
C LEU A 156 11.32 6.76 16.06
N VAL A 157 10.89 7.28 17.21
CA VAL A 157 11.75 7.92 18.20
C VAL A 157 11.85 6.99 19.41
N TYR A 158 12.80 6.05 19.36
CA TYR A 158 12.99 5.03 20.39
C TYR A 158 13.68 5.61 21.62
N ASN A 159 13.00 5.53 22.76
CA ASN A 159 13.49 5.99 24.08
C ASN A 159 12.79 5.21 25.21
N GLU A 160 13.05 5.54 26.46
CA GLU A 160 12.46 4.89 27.64
C GLU A 160 10.93 4.99 27.70
N ALA A 161 10.33 6.04 27.14
CA ALA A 161 8.89 6.28 27.16
C ALA A 161 8.21 5.71 25.89
N ASP A 162 8.90 5.76 24.75
CA ASP A 162 8.38 5.42 23.44
C ASP A 162 9.18 4.26 22.84
N TYR A 163 8.70 3.05 23.04
CA TYR A 163 9.35 1.81 22.57
C TYR A 163 8.38 0.83 21.87
N THR A 164 7.10 1.17 21.78
CA THR A 164 6.09 0.35 21.11
C THR A 164 5.39 1.14 20.02
N TYR A 165 5.42 0.63 18.79
CA TYR A 165 4.87 1.28 17.62
C TYR A 165 3.90 0.36 16.88
N SER A 166 2.81 0.95 16.36
CA SER A 166 1.87 0.29 15.46
C SER A 166 1.75 1.13 14.20
N LEU A 167 2.21 0.60 13.06
CA LEU A 167 2.19 1.29 11.78
C LEU A 167 1.16 0.68 10.85
N GLY A 168 0.34 1.55 10.23
CA GLY A 168 -0.69 1.14 9.29
C GLY A 168 -0.16 1.00 7.86
N MET A 169 -0.27 -0.19 7.30
CA MET A 169 -0.03 -0.42 5.87
C MET A 169 -1.17 0.17 5.04
N LYS A 170 -0.84 1.05 4.11
CA LYS A 170 -1.79 1.80 3.28
C LYS A 170 -1.61 1.43 1.81
N ARG A 171 -2.72 1.35 1.06
CA ARG A 171 -2.65 1.09 -0.39
C ARG A 171 -1.92 2.20 -1.13
N VAL A 172 -1.12 1.79 -2.10
CA VAL A 172 -0.39 2.71 -2.99
C VAL A 172 -1.17 3.01 -4.26
N LYS A 173 -2.01 2.07 -4.71
CA LYS A 173 -2.82 2.16 -5.93
C LYS A 173 -4.29 2.39 -5.63
N GLY A 174 -5.03 2.83 -6.65
CA GLY A 174 -6.49 2.76 -6.73
C GLY A 174 -6.94 1.65 -7.67
N LYS A 175 -8.23 1.55 -7.93
CA LYS A 175 -8.82 0.56 -8.83
C LYS A 175 -9.80 1.24 -9.80
N LEU A 176 -9.57 1.02 -11.09
CA LEU A 176 -10.51 1.39 -12.14
C LEU A 176 -11.44 0.20 -12.43
N ILE A 177 -12.75 0.43 -12.32
CA ILE A 177 -13.79 -0.51 -12.73
C ILE A 177 -14.47 0.05 -13.97
N VAL A 178 -14.51 -0.73 -15.03
CA VAL A 178 -15.23 -0.37 -16.27
C VAL A 178 -16.33 -1.39 -16.50
N GLN A 179 -17.56 -0.91 -16.50
CA GLN A 179 -18.75 -1.70 -16.79
C GLN A 179 -19.28 -1.29 -18.17
N VAL A 180 -19.63 -2.27 -19.01
CA VAL A 180 -20.22 -2.02 -20.33
C VAL A 180 -21.49 -2.88 -20.45
N GLU A 181 -22.58 -2.28 -20.90
CA GLU A 181 -23.88 -2.91 -21.03
C GLU A 181 -24.44 -2.72 -22.43
N GLU A 182 -25.33 -3.62 -22.85
CA GLU A 182 -26.06 -3.59 -24.13
C GLU A 182 -25.16 -3.69 -25.38
N LEU A 183 -23.89 -4.13 -25.20
CA LEU A 183 -22.98 -4.31 -26.33
C LEU A 183 -23.44 -5.51 -27.19
N PRO A 184 -23.53 -5.37 -28.53
CA PRO A 184 -23.89 -6.50 -29.40
C PRO A 184 -22.91 -7.69 -29.27
N ASP A 185 -23.44 -8.89 -29.36
CA ASP A 185 -22.67 -10.15 -29.17
C ASP A 185 -21.49 -10.35 -30.12
N ALA A 186 -21.46 -9.63 -31.22
CA ALA A 186 -20.34 -9.65 -32.16
C ALA A 186 -19.06 -9.03 -31.59
N PHE A 187 -19.19 -8.10 -30.61
CA PHE A 187 -18.04 -7.38 -30.02
C PHE A 187 -17.48 -8.14 -28.85
N ARG A 188 -16.50 -8.99 -29.09
CA ARG A 188 -15.88 -9.90 -28.09
C ARG A 188 -14.50 -9.48 -27.65
N TYR A 189 -13.94 -8.45 -28.24
CA TYR A 189 -12.59 -8.00 -27.92
C TYR A 189 -12.59 -6.50 -27.66
N SER A 190 -11.81 -6.07 -26.69
CA SER A 190 -11.61 -4.64 -26.41
C SER A 190 -10.15 -4.30 -26.18
N VAL A 191 -9.80 -3.05 -26.50
CA VAL A 191 -8.52 -2.45 -26.14
C VAL A 191 -8.80 -1.20 -25.31
N LYS A 192 -8.35 -1.21 -24.06
CA LYS A 192 -8.34 -0.03 -23.18
C LYS A 192 -6.97 0.65 -23.27
N GLU A 193 -6.97 1.96 -23.40
CA GLU A 193 -5.77 2.80 -23.34
C GLU A 193 -5.95 3.83 -22.23
N ILE A 194 -4.97 3.96 -21.36
CA ILE A 194 -4.98 4.91 -20.25
C ILE A 194 -3.64 5.62 -20.25
N SER A 195 -3.64 6.94 -20.26
CA SER A 195 -2.44 7.76 -20.20
C SER A 195 -2.35 8.56 -18.91
N ALA A 196 -1.21 9.18 -18.66
CA ALA A 196 -0.94 10.01 -17.48
C ALA A 196 -1.16 9.28 -16.13
N ILE A 197 -0.76 8.03 -16.04
CA ILE A 197 -0.69 7.26 -14.80
C ILE A 197 0.74 7.29 -14.29
N THR A 198 0.95 7.44 -12.98
CA THR A 198 2.28 7.46 -12.39
C THR A 198 2.98 6.12 -12.47
N GLY A 199 4.27 6.14 -12.82
CA GLY A 199 5.10 4.94 -12.98
C GLY A 199 5.85 4.55 -11.72
N GLN A 200 6.16 5.51 -10.85
CA GLN A 200 6.92 5.31 -9.62
C GLN A 200 6.18 5.86 -8.41
N GLY A 201 6.34 5.19 -7.28
CA GLY A 201 5.95 5.66 -5.97
C GLY A 201 7.13 5.64 -5.00
N ASP A 202 7.20 6.59 -4.07
CA ASP A 202 8.21 6.59 -3.01
C ASP A 202 7.61 6.20 -1.64
N HIS A 203 8.49 6.00 -0.65
CA HIS A 203 8.13 5.63 0.71
C HIS A 203 7.32 6.70 1.48
N ARG A 204 7.12 7.89 0.92
CA ARG A 204 6.31 8.99 1.47
C ARG A 204 5.02 9.22 0.70
N PHE A 205 4.64 8.29 -0.17
CA PHE A 205 3.53 8.44 -1.11
C PHE A 205 3.70 9.58 -2.11
N GLY A 206 4.94 9.96 -2.41
CA GLY A 206 5.28 10.77 -3.57
C GLY A 206 5.16 9.94 -4.83
N TYR A 207 4.63 10.54 -5.91
CA TYR A 207 4.38 9.86 -7.18
C TYR A 207 5.12 10.59 -8.29
N ALA A 208 5.82 9.84 -9.12
CA ALA A 208 6.62 10.36 -10.22
C ALA A 208 6.49 9.50 -11.48
N ASP A 209 7.04 10.00 -12.58
CA ASP A 209 6.98 9.43 -13.92
C ASP A 209 5.55 9.32 -14.47
N SER A 210 5.44 9.37 -15.78
CA SER A 210 4.16 9.26 -16.46
C SER A 210 4.18 8.10 -17.44
N LEU A 211 3.22 7.20 -17.30
CA LEU A 211 3.07 6.02 -18.15
C LEU A 211 1.73 6.03 -18.88
N SER A 212 1.71 5.27 -19.98
CA SER A 212 0.48 4.92 -20.69
C SER A 212 0.38 3.40 -20.80
N PHE A 213 -0.84 2.91 -20.68
CA PHE A 213 -1.16 1.49 -20.74
C PHE A 213 -2.01 1.19 -21.95
N ARG A 214 -1.81 -0.02 -22.48
CA ARG A 214 -2.67 -0.60 -23.50
C ARG A 214 -3.05 -2.01 -23.05
N ILE A 215 -4.31 -2.23 -22.72
CA ILE A 215 -4.80 -3.48 -22.13
C ILE A 215 -5.81 -4.11 -23.07
N PRO A 216 -5.41 -5.13 -23.87
CA PRO A 216 -6.32 -5.92 -24.65
C PRO A 216 -7.09 -6.89 -23.74
N THR A 217 -8.34 -7.16 -24.07
CA THR A 217 -9.18 -8.11 -23.32
C THR A 217 -10.13 -8.83 -24.26
N LEU A 218 -10.12 -10.16 -24.21
CA LEU A 218 -11.11 -11.01 -24.89
C LEU A 218 -12.27 -11.30 -23.92
N TRP A 219 -13.48 -11.21 -24.39
CA TRP A 219 -14.70 -11.40 -23.61
C TRP A 219 -15.38 -12.72 -23.96
N PRO A 220 -15.53 -13.65 -23.02
CA PRO A 220 -16.30 -14.87 -23.26
C PRO A 220 -17.79 -14.58 -23.40
N GLU A 221 -18.30 -13.57 -22.66
CA GLU A 221 -19.71 -13.16 -22.65
C GLU A 221 -19.79 -11.65 -22.86
N PRO A 222 -20.12 -11.17 -24.07
CA PRO A 222 -20.04 -9.76 -24.40
C PRO A 222 -21.20 -8.91 -23.89
N GLY A 223 -22.37 -9.48 -23.59
CA GLY A 223 -23.57 -8.71 -23.25
C GLY A 223 -23.45 -7.87 -21.97
N ARG A 224 -22.62 -8.28 -21.01
CA ARG A 224 -22.33 -7.52 -19.78
C ARG A 224 -20.88 -7.69 -19.39
N ILE A 225 -20.11 -6.63 -19.55
CA ILE A 225 -18.68 -6.62 -19.32
C ILE A 225 -18.37 -5.85 -18.05
N ALA A 226 -17.57 -6.42 -17.17
CA ALA A 226 -16.99 -5.72 -16.02
C ALA A 226 -15.50 -6.02 -15.89
N THR A 227 -14.67 -4.99 -15.93
CA THR A 227 -13.21 -5.14 -15.73
C THR A 227 -12.74 -4.39 -14.52
N LYS A 228 -11.74 -4.94 -13.83
CA LYS A 228 -11.08 -4.33 -12.69
C LYS A 228 -9.58 -4.19 -13.02
N THR A 229 -9.04 -2.99 -12.88
CA THR A 229 -7.63 -2.70 -13.17
C THR A 229 -7.04 -1.89 -12.03
N LEU A 230 -5.96 -2.39 -11.43
CA LEU A 230 -5.19 -1.66 -10.39
C LEU A 230 -4.30 -0.64 -11.07
N LEU A 231 -4.44 0.62 -10.72
CA LEU A 231 -3.70 1.73 -11.29
C LEU A 231 -3.15 2.64 -10.19
N ALA A 232 -1.93 3.10 -10.37
CA ALA A 232 -1.38 4.18 -9.57
C ALA A 232 -2.18 5.48 -9.81
N PRO A 233 -2.03 6.49 -8.95
CA PRO A 233 -2.65 7.79 -9.13
C PRO A 233 -2.32 8.44 -10.48
N SER A 234 -3.20 9.31 -10.94
CA SER A 234 -2.94 10.19 -12.09
C SER A 234 -1.72 11.07 -11.85
N THR A 235 -1.00 11.44 -12.92
CA THR A 235 0.24 12.22 -12.84
C THR A 235 -0.06 13.69 -12.50
N GLY A 236 0.16 14.08 -11.24
CA GLY A 236 0.02 15.47 -10.78
C GLY A 236 -1.39 16.03 -10.96
N PRO A 237 -1.53 17.30 -11.36
CA PRO A 237 -2.84 17.92 -11.59
C PRO A 237 -3.50 17.51 -12.92
N VAL A 238 -2.82 16.70 -13.71
CA VAL A 238 -3.31 16.24 -15.02
C VAL A 238 -4.21 15.03 -14.82
N GLU A 239 -5.40 15.09 -15.40
CA GLU A 239 -6.31 13.94 -15.47
C GLU A 239 -5.75 12.87 -16.42
N SER A 240 -6.03 11.61 -16.11
CA SER A 240 -5.72 10.49 -16.99
C SER A 240 -6.74 10.43 -18.11
N LEU A 241 -6.30 10.30 -19.35
CA LEU A 241 -7.20 10.09 -20.47
C LEU A 241 -7.46 8.60 -20.65
N PHE A 242 -8.72 8.21 -20.53
CA PHE A 242 -9.18 6.85 -20.73
C PHE A 242 -9.87 6.70 -22.09
N ARG A 243 -9.45 5.69 -22.85
CA ARG A 243 -10.01 5.27 -24.13
C ARG A 243 -10.36 3.80 -24.10
N ILE A 244 -11.46 3.43 -24.73
CA ILE A 244 -11.79 2.03 -24.97
C ILE A 244 -12.33 1.86 -26.39
N ARG A 245 -11.88 0.79 -27.06
CA ARG A 245 -12.40 0.39 -28.37
C ARG A 245 -12.88 -1.05 -28.28
N PHE A 246 -14.03 -1.32 -28.88
CA PHE A 246 -14.59 -2.64 -28.97
C PHE A 246 -14.53 -3.12 -30.42
N TYR A 247 -14.04 -4.33 -30.61
CA TYR A 247 -13.84 -4.95 -31.92
C TYR A 247 -14.78 -6.14 -32.09
N ALA A 248 -15.37 -6.27 -33.27
CA ALA A 248 -16.10 -7.46 -33.63
C ALA A 248 -15.11 -8.61 -33.87
N GLY A 249 -15.36 -9.78 -33.24
CA GLY A 249 -14.45 -10.91 -33.29
C GLY A 249 -13.52 -11.03 -32.08
N GLU A 250 -12.40 -11.71 -32.24
CA GLU A 250 -11.50 -12.12 -31.15
C GLU A 250 -10.15 -11.36 -31.15
N ASN A 251 -9.98 -10.38 -31.99
CA ASN A 251 -8.77 -9.58 -32.10
C ASN A 251 -9.07 -8.12 -32.46
N ALA A 252 -8.04 -7.28 -32.47
CA ALA A 252 -8.13 -5.88 -32.89
C ALA A 252 -8.09 -5.77 -34.43
N ASP A 253 -9.18 -6.10 -35.10
CA ASP A 253 -9.34 -5.90 -36.53
C ASP A 253 -9.66 -4.40 -36.80
N TYR A 254 -8.87 -3.75 -37.63
CA TYR A 254 -8.96 -2.30 -37.87
C TYR A 254 -10.25 -1.87 -38.60
N ASP A 255 -10.93 -2.78 -39.27
CA ASP A 255 -12.07 -2.45 -40.13
C ASP A 255 -13.44 -2.59 -39.44
N ASN A 256 -13.50 -3.17 -38.22
CA ASN A 256 -14.77 -3.43 -37.55
C ASN A 256 -14.73 -3.17 -36.03
N TRP A 257 -14.74 -1.90 -35.66
CA TRP A 257 -14.74 -1.48 -34.26
C TRP A 257 -15.74 -0.34 -34.00
N ILE A 258 -16.16 -0.24 -32.75
CA ILE A 258 -16.92 0.89 -32.21
C ILE A 258 -16.19 1.42 -30.96
N ALA A 259 -16.35 2.71 -30.69
CA ALA A 259 -15.77 3.33 -29.51
C ALA A 259 -16.70 4.40 -28.93
N PRO A 260 -16.81 4.49 -27.61
CA PRO A 260 -17.30 5.69 -26.95
C PRO A 260 -16.31 6.83 -27.09
N GLU A 261 -16.72 8.03 -26.66
CA GLU A 261 -15.83 9.16 -26.53
C GLU A 261 -14.77 8.92 -25.44
N ASP A 262 -13.63 9.60 -25.59
CA ASP A 262 -12.56 9.60 -24.61
C ASP A 262 -13.03 10.27 -23.32
N VAL A 263 -12.62 9.73 -22.17
CA VAL A 263 -13.02 10.24 -20.85
C VAL A 263 -11.80 10.66 -20.04
N SER A 264 -11.84 11.87 -19.50
CA SER A 264 -10.88 12.31 -18.48
C SER A 264 -11.27 11.77 -17.11
N ILE A 265 -10.35 11.08 -16.45
CA ILE A 265 -10.55 10.51 -15.10
C ILE A 265 -9.40 10.87 -14.17
N THR A 266 -9.70 11.01 -12.89
CA THR A 266 -8.68 11.16 -11.85
C THR A 266 -8.55 9.87 -11.07
N MET A 267 -7.41 9.19 -11.21
CA MET A 267 -7.08 8.04 -10.35
C MET A 267 -6.46 8.52 -9.04
N ARG A 268 -6.90 7.96 -7.93
CA ARG A 268 -6.36 8.24 -6.59
C ARG A 268 -6.05 6.95 -5.86
N ARG A 269 -5.05 6.99 -4.97
CA ARG A 269 -4.73 5.83 -4.13
C ARG A 269 -5.92 5.48 -3.23
N ASN A 270 -6.10 4.20 -2.97
CA ASN A 270 -7.16 3.64 -2.12
C ASN A 270 -8.59 4.10 -2.48
N GLU A 271 -8.83 4.43 -3.75
CA GLU A 271 -10.14 4.86 -4.26
C GLU A 271 -10.55 4.02 -5.47
N LEU A 272 -11.85 3.80 -5.61
CA LEU A 272 -12.45 3.19 -6.80
C LEU A 272 -12.88 4.28 -7.76
N THR A 273 -12.42 4.20 -9.00
CA THR A 273 -12.98 4.96 -10.13
C THR A 273 -13.85 4.01 -10.93
N VAL A 274 -15.13 4.31 -11.07
CA VAL A 274 -16.11 3.43 -11.76
C VAL A 274 -16.68 4.16 -12.96
N LEU A 275 -16.47 3.58 -14.14
CA LEU A 275 -17.06 4.03 -15.40
C LEU A 275 -18.09 3.02 -15.87
N ARG A 276 -19.26 3.50 -16.32
CA ARG A 276 -20.32 2.68 -16.91
C ARG A 276 -20.63 3.21 -18.30
N TYR A 277 -20.56 2.32 -19.27
CA TYR A 277 -20.90 2.56 -20.66
C TYR A 277 -22.16 1.78 -20.99
N ILE A 278 -23.18 2.45 -21.53
CA ILE A 278 -24.39 1.83 -22.03
C ILE A 278 -24.44 2.09 -23.52
N TYR A 279 -24.41 1.02 -24.32
CA TYR A 279 -24.48 1.12 -25.76
C TYR A 279 -25.96 1.21 -26.20
N ASP A 280 -26.26 2.16 -27.08
CA ASP A 280 -27.55 2.25 -27.73
C ASP A 280 -27.45 1.73 -29.19
N PRO A 281 -28.03 0.57 -29.49
CA PRO A 281 -27.96 0.01 -30.83
C PRO A 281 -28.75 0.81 -31.87
N CYS A 282 -29.70 1.66 -31.46
CA CYS A 282 -30.53 2.44 -32.39
C CYS A 282 -29.71 3.58 -33.03
N CYS A 283 -28.85 4.25 -32.25
CA CYS A 283 -28.01 5.36 -32.75
C CYS A 283 -26.55 5.01 -32.84
N CYS A 284 -26.14 3.77 -32.48
CA CYS A 284 -24.76 3.32 -32.46
C CYS A 284 -23.82 4.22 -31.58
N ARG A 285 -24.34 4.68 -30.46
CA ARG A 285 -23.64 5.60 -29.53
C ARG A 285 -23.58 5.01 -28.13
N PHE A 286 -22.77 5.64 -27.27
CA PHE A 286 -22.64 5.28 -25.87
C PHE A 286 -23.09 6.42 -24.96
N ALA A 287 -23.89 6.10 -23.94
CA ALA A 287 -24.02 6.93 -22.77
C ALA A 287 -22.92 6.55 -21.75
N ILE A 288 -22.22 7.55 -21.19
CA ILE A 288 -21.09 7.36 -20.32
C ILE A 288 -21.38 7.97 -18.96
N TYR A 289 -21.29 7.15 -17.91
CA TYR A 289 -21.51 7.55 -16.52
C TYR A 289 -20.27 7.30 -15.68
N VAL A 290 -20.04 8.17 -14.70
CA VAL A 290 -19.06 7.97 -13.63
C VAL A 290 -19.79 7.90 -12.29
N LEU A 291 -19.33 7.03 -11.39
CA LEU A 291 -19.86 6.92 -10.04
C LEU A 291 -19.11 7.91 -9.12
N ILE A 292 -19.82 8.96 -8.68
CA ILE A 292 -19.30 9.98 -7.77
C ILE A 292 -20.24 10.07 -6.56
N ASN A 293 -19.69 10.00 -5.34
CA ASN A 293 -20.45 10.16 -4.10
C ASN A 293 -21.75 9.36 -4.05
N ASP A 294 -21.69 8.07 -4.42
CA ASP A 294 -22.84 7.16 -4.46
C ASP A 294 -23.88 7.42 -5.58
N ASN A 295 -23.66 8.37 -6.45
CA ASN A 295 -24.53 8.70 -7.57
C ASN A 295 -23.84 8.51 -8.91
N TRP A 296 -24.61 8.10 -9.91
CA TRP A 296 -24.17 8.10 -11.29
C TRP A 296 -24.28 9.51 -11.86
N GLU A 297 -23.15 10.07 -12.28
CA GLU A 297 -23.11 11.32 -13.02
C GLU A 297 -22.87 11.02 -14.49
N LEU A 298 -23.70 11.62 -15.34
CA LEU A 298 -23.60 11.49 -16.79
C LEU A 298 -22.48 12.38 -17.30
N LEU A 299 -21.44 11.78 -17.91
CA LEU A 299 -20.34 12.51 -18.55
C LEU A 299 -20.67 12.87 -19.99
N HIS A 300 -21.28 11.93 -20.74
CA HIS A 300 -21.74 12.14 -22.10
C HIS A 300 -23.15 11.62 -22.27
N ALA A 301 -24.04 12.48 -22.75
CA ALA A 301 -25.41 12.13 -23.10
C ALA A 301 -25.49 11.70 -24.58
N LEU A 302 -26.46 10.84 -24.85
CA LEU A 302 -26.93 10.64 -26.20
C LEU A 302 -27.59 11.96 -26.63
N GLU A 303 -26.94 12.76 -27.47
CA GLU A 303 -27.66 13.90 -28.10
C GLU A 303 -28.70 13.32 -29.01
N ILE A 304 -29.96 13.56 -28.67
CA ILE A 304 -31.12 13.25 -29.53
C ILE A 304 -31.33 14.49 -30.40
N ASP A 305 -30.83 14.44 -31.64
CA ASP A 305 -31.20 15.41 -32.66
C ASP A 305 -32.62 15.14 -33.19
#